data_7c5b6e43885238a4d4d5b77103917b6e
#
_entry.id   7c5b6e43885238a4d4d5b77103917b6e
#
_cell.length_a   1.000
_cell.length_b   1.000
_cell.length_c   1.000
_cell.angle_alpha   90.00
_cell.angle_beta   90.00
_cell.angle_gamma   90.00
#
_symmetry.space_group_name_H-M   'P 1'
#
loop_
_entity.id
_entity.type
_entity.pdbx_description
1 polymer ?
#
loop_
_entity_poly.entity_id
_entity_poly.type
_entity_poly.pdbx_seq_one_letter_code
_entity_poly.pdbx_strand_id
1 'polypeptide(L)'
;MASITQQIGNYKSGISELPDELKAPGQVVDLKNAIPDVTRGCIKRPGSDLVATITPTATGKWFPIYTEHDEQYIGQVQTTGVVKVWRCSDGVEIPIDYANVPGTNLAEYLIHTNADEIQPLTINETTFFANRNKTVTLKTDSIDKTPVLVNEAFVSLKTIAYGKQYPLDVFDPTNHSTVTYNRATSIEAEEDVDTSGISGYSNDGQCEGMGRHIVTPTSTNSGTSYMNGGTGKSNLRYEMDCRCTPVPQLGSTNNSYDDSYQPHAFLQFGGEGWTTNDTHTYTSVKGLQTQVKVTSHLAITARANRALVRPEPTSSNAEENVSAESILAGIKNAIDSISNTGLTVTVAGNGIHLYSSTPFNITTTERQLLGIIGNEANAPDDLPFACRHGYVCKVVNSGEDQDDYYLKFKVNNVDEDNSVTGTYARSGTTVTITSNSHGLSNGDTLIADFTSGNATDEWYTVANVTTNTFTVTDSASGTTSGNVTYRPNRYGEGVWEECAAPDIATKFDVDTMPIKMTRVLPGTFSINGG
;
A
#
# COMPACT_ATOMS: atom_id res chain seq x y z
N MET A 1 39.61 -47.29 70.72
CA MET A 1 39.36 -46.60 69.44
C MET A 1 40.36 -45.47 69.32
N ALA A 2 41.18 -45.44 68.26
CA ALA A 2 42.11 -44.36 68.01
C ALA A 2 41.27 -43.16 67.54
N SER A 3 41.48 -41.98 68.18
CA SER A 3 40.83 -40.75 67.73
C SER A 3 41.53 -40.28 66.46
N ILE A 4 40.78 -40.11 65.39
CA ILE A 4 41.30 -39.51 64.14
C ILE A 4 41.20 -38.00 64.36
N THR A 5 42.34 -37.34 64.42
CA THR A 5 42.37 -35.88 64.46
C THR A 5 42.65 -35.36 63.06
N GLN A 6 41.67 -34.68 62.47
CA GLN A 6 41.82 -34.01 61.19
C GLN A 6 42.17 -32.55 61.46
N GLN A 7 43.29 -32.08 60.99
CA GLN A 7 43.65 -30.69 61.02
C GLN A 7 43.11 -29.97 59.77
N ILE A 8 42.12 -29.13 59.94
CA ILE A 8 41.60 -28.30 58.89
C ILE A 8 42.48 -27.07 58.77
N GLY A 9 43.12 -26.88 57.59
CA GLY A 9 43.93 -25.69 57.31
C GLY A 9 43.08 -24.42 57.20
N ASN A 10 43.73 -23.30 57.01
CA ASN A 10 43.02 -22.03 56.81
C ASN A 10 42.26 -22.06 55.46
N TYR A 11 41.05 -21.60 55.48
CA TYR A 11 40.12 -21.61 54.31
C TYR A 11 40.45 -20.50 53.30
N LYS A 12 41.70 -20.44 52.82
CA LYS A 12 42.18 -19.37 51.91
C LYS A 12 41.97 -19.64 50.44
N SER A 13 41.60 -20.88 50.10
CA SER A 13 41.49 -21.34 48.73
C SER A 13 40.12 -21.05 48.10
N GLY A 14 39.23 -20.34 48.78
CA GLY A 14 37.97 -19.86 48.25
C GLY A 14 36.85 -20.89 48.21
N ILE A 15 35.79 -20.55 47.45
CA ILE A 15 34.61 -21.38 47.24
C ILE A 15 34.85 -22.27 46.00
N SER A 16 34.46 -23.53 46.10
CA SER A 16 34.50 -24.49 44.98
C SER A 16 33.19 -25.27 44.87
N GLU A 17 32.65 -25.33 43.67
CA GLU A 17 31.47 -26.12 43.32
C GLU A 17 31.81 -27.59 43.00
N LEU A 18 33.10 -27.97 43.07
CA LEU A 18 33.52 -29.35 42.86
C LEU A 18 32.92 -30.28 43.90
N PRO A 19 32.67 -31.55 43.61
CA PRO A 19 32.35 -32.59 44.58
C PRO A 19 33.38 -32.63 45.72
N ASP A 20 32.98 -32.98 46.94
CA ASP A 20 33.82 -32.92 48.12
C ASP A 20 35.12 -33.70 48.00
N GLU A 21 35.10 -34.80 47.25
CA GLU A 21 36.27 -35.65 47.00
C GLU A 21 37.32 -34.97 46.11
N LEU A 22 36.89 -34.01 45.32
CA LEU A 22 37.76 -33.30 44.35
C LEU A 22 38.20 -31.91 44.80
N LYS A 23 37.69 -31.45 45.97
CA LYS A 23 38.05 -30.13 46.50
C LYS A 23 39.50 -30.14 47.02
N ALA A 24 40.24 -29.10 46.65
CA ALA A 24 41.56 -28.88 47.19
C ALA A 24 41.48 -28.49 48.70
N PRO A 25 42.50 -28.85 49.47
CA PRO A 25 42.57 -28.44 50.86
C PRO A 25 42.45 -26.91 51.05
N GLY A 26 41.53 -26.51 51.94
CA GLY A 26 41.26 -25.11 52.18
C GLY A 26 40.20 -24.45 51.26
N GLN A 27 39.60 -25.23 50.38
CA GLN A 27 38.36 -24.83 49.67
C GLN A 27 37.13 -25.12 50.53
N VAL A 28 36.10 -24.30 50.35
CA VAL A 28 34.81 -24.44 51.07
C VAL A 28 33.64 -24.48 50.08
N VAL A 29 32.52 -25.03 50.55
CA VAL A 29 31.29 -25.08 49.75
C VAL A 29 30.58 -23.72 49.72
N ASP A 30 30.58 -23.00 50.86
CA ASP A 30 29.88 -21.74 51.04
C ASP A 30 30.65 -20.88 52.06
N LEU A 31 30.65 -19.57 51.85
CA LEU A 31 31.24 -18.60 52.75
C LEU A 31 30.20 -17.49 53.04
N LYS A 32 29.74 -17.45 54.28
CA LYS A 32 28.80 -16.41 54.74
C LYS A 32 29.51 -15.44 55.67
N ASN A 33 29.42 -14.14 55.35
CA ASN A 33 30.04 -13.05 56.10
C ASN A 33 31.56 -13.20 56.33
N ALA A 34 32.24 -13.88 55.39
CA ALA A 34 33.69 -14.11 55.46
C ALA A 34 34.29 -13.96 54.04
N ILE A 35 35.56 -13.51 54.00
CA ILE A 35 36.32 -13.35 52.78
C ILE A 35 37.60 -14.21 52.91
N PRO A 36 37.96 -15.02 51.91
CA PRO A 36 39.20 -15.73 51.89
C PRO A 36 40.35 -14.78 51.58
N ASP A 37 41.31 -14.68 52.49
CA ASP A 37 42.51 -13.88 52.31
C ASP A 37 43.73 -14.79 52.25
N VAL A 38 44.59 -14.62 51.25
CA VAL A 38 45.71 -15.51 50.97
C VAL A 38 46.74 -15.52 52.14
N THR A 39 46.81 -14.43 52.87
CA THR A 39 47.78 -14.27 53.97
C THR A 39 47.20 -14.56 55.34
N ARG A 40 45.94 -14.24 55.55
CA ARG A 40 45.26 -14.33 56.87
C ARG A 40 44.28 -15.47 56.99
N GLY A 41 44.00 -16.18 55.89
CA GLY A 41 43.00 -17.21 55.89
C GLY A 41 41.58 -16.66 55.68
N CYS A 42 40.59 -17.26 56.36
CA CYS A 42 39.24 -16.74 56.31
C CYS A 42 39.06 -15.62 57.34
N ILE A 43 38.82 -14.41 56.87
CA ILE A 43 38.61 -13.23 57.69
C ILE A 43 37.14 -12.79 57.64
N LYS A 44 36.68 -12.13 58.68
CA LYS A 44 35.34 -11.53 58.72
C LYS A 44 35.27 -10.43 57.63
N ARG A 45 34.18 -10.39 56.85
CA ARG A 45 33.97 -9.31 55.91
C ARG A 45 33.99 -7.97 56.62
N PRO A 46 34.43 -6.90 55.96
CA PRO A 46 34.32 -5.53 56.48
C PRO A 46 32.88 -5.20 56.81
N GLY A 47 32.67 -4.27 57.72
CA GLY A 47 31.38 -3.66 57.95
C GLY A 47 30.91 -2.93 56.70
N SER A 48 29.63 -2.69 56.59
CA SER A 48 29.08 -1.79 55.59
C SER A 48 28.94 -0.39 56.15
N ASP A 49 29.35 0.61 55.39
CA ASP A 49 29.12 1.99 55.69
C ASP A 49 27.77 2.44 55.12
N LEU A 50 27.08 3.30 55.87
CA LEU A 50 25.85 3.90 55.40
C LEU A 50 26.20 5.02 54.41
N VAL A 51 25.92 4.81 53.10
CA VAL A 51 26.16 5.83 52.07
C VAL A 51 25.11 6.92 52.13
N ALA A 52 23.84 6.55 52.18
CA ALA A 52 22.73 7.49 52.20
C ALA A 52 21.44 6.80 52.71
N THR A 53 20.50 7.63 53.17
CA THR A 53 19.14 7.19 53.48
C THR A 53 18.24 7.61 52.31
N ILE A 54 17.65 6.66 51.62
CA ILE A 54 16.72 6.86 50.50
C ILE A 54 15.28 6.67 50.98
N THR A 55 14.29 7.13 50.18
CA THR A 55 12.87 7.07 50.51
C THR A 55 12.12 6.09 49.57
N PRO A 56 12.33 4.78 49.73
CA PRO A 56 11.58 3.78 48.98
C PRO A 56 10.17 3.58 49.57
N THR A 57 9.31 2.88 48.84
CA THR A 57 8.09 2.30 49.42
C THR A 57 8.40 0.90 49.99
N ALA A 58 7.64 0.48 51.00
CA ALA A 58 7.92 -0.77 51.69
C ALA A 58 7.72 -2.03 50.80
N THR A 59 6.89 -1.94 49.77
CA THR A 59 6.43 -3.10 48.97
C THR A 59 6.88 -3.05 47.51
N GLY A 60 7.78 -2.19 47.11
CA GLY A 60 8.26 -2.07 45.75
C GLY A 60 9.23 -3.16 45.33
N LYS A 61 9.32 -3.43 44.02
CA LYS A 61 10.29 -4.34 43.41
C LYS A 61 11.63 -3.66 43.22
N TRP A 62 12.67 -4.17 43.84
CA TRP A 62 14.03 -3.68 43.66
C TRP A 62 14.74 -4.33 42.50
N PHE A 63 15.61 -3.57 41.79
CA PHE A 63 16.45 -4.07 40.72
C PHE A 63 17.76 -3.30 40.65
N PRO A 64 18.89 -3.96 40.33
CA PRO A 64 20.17 -3.32 40.11
C PRO A 64 20.33 -2.86 38.66
N ILE A 65 21.11 -1.78 38.48
CA ILE A 65 21.57 -1.31 37.17
C ILE A 65 23.08 -1.15 37.27
N TYR A 66 23.82 -1.96 36.53
CA TYR A 66 25.27 -1.91 36.42
C TYR A 66 25.63 -1.47 35.01
N THR A 67 26.12 -0.25 34.88
CA THR A 67 26.61 0.27 33.61
C THR A 67 28.13 0.14 33.56
N GLU A 68 28.85 0.67 34.55
CA GLU A 68 30.30 0.60 34.69
C GLU A 68 30.68 0.46 36.17
N HIS A 69 31.95 0.22 36.43
CA HIS A 69 32.42 0.03 37.83
C HIS A 69 32.08 1.19 38.76
N ASP A 70 32.16 2.39 38.26
CA ASP A 70 31.92 3.61 39.03
C ASP A 70 30.48 4.18 38.87
N GLU A 71 29.67 3.55 38.00
CA GLU A 71 28.32 3.97 37.72
C GLU A 71 27.31 2.85 37.99
N GLN A 72 26.95 2.73 39.23
CA GLN A 72 26.02 1.74 39.74
C GLN A 72 24.78 2.44 40.28
N TYR A 73 23.61 1.88 39.95
CA TYR A 73 22.34 2.40 40.42
C TYR A 73 21.49 1.27 40.99
N ILE A 74 20.59 1.64 41.89
CA ILE A 74 19.55 0.76 42.39
C ILE A 74 18.19 1.39 42.08
N GLY A 75 17.32 0.62 41.47
CA GLY A 75 15.97 1.06 41.13
C GLY A 75 14.91 0.36 41.97
N GLN A 76 13.77 0.99 42.12
CA GLN A 76 12.56 0.41 42.69
C GLN A 76 11.35 0.74 41.83
N VAL A 77 10.61 -0.29 41.41
CA VAL A 77 9.24 -0.14 40.88
C VAL A 77 8.31 -0.15 42.11
N GLN A 78 7.64 0.96 42.37
CA GLN A 78 6.69 1.08 43.46
C GLN A 78 5.36 0.41 43.12
N THR A 79 4.56 0.01 44.09
CA THR A 79 3.25 -0.62 43.87
C THR A 79 2.28 0.27 43.10
N THR A 80 2.49 1.58 43.10
CA THR A 80 1.77 2.57 42.32
C THR A 80 2.20 2.62 40.84
N GLY A 81 3.18 1.79 40.41
CA GLY A 81 3.76 1.79 39.09
C GLY A 81 4.87 2.84 38.85
N VAL A 82 5.12 3.71 39.84
CA VAL A 82 6.19 4.71 39.73
C VAL A 82 7.54 4.02 39.84
N VAL A 83 8.48 4.37 38.99
CA VAL A 83 9.86 3.90 39.02
C VAL A 83 10.73 4.99 39.65
N LYS A 84 11.58 4.61 40.60
CA LYS A 84 12.60 5.46 41.18
C LYS A 84 13.97 4.82 41.04
N VAL A 85 14.99 5.63 40.80
CA VAL A 85 16.37 5.18 40.64
C VAL A 85 17.28 6.05 41.53
N TRP A 86 18.18 5.43 42.22
CA TRP A 86 19.18 6.13 43.05
C TRP A 86 20.58 5.68 42.65
N ARG A 87 21.52 6.61 42.66
CA ARG A 87 22.92 6.33 42.43
C ARG A 87 23.54 5.70 43.68
N CYS A 88 24.26 4.60 43.53
CA CYS A 88 24.81 3.85 44.65
C CYS A 88 25.95 4.56 45.36
N SER A 89 26.67 5.50 44.71
CA SER A 89 27.82 6.19 45.28
C SER A 89 27.46 7.25 46.33
N ASP A 90 26.28 7.87 46.22
CA ASP A 90 25.85 9.00 47.08
C ASP A 90 24.37 8.99 47.45
N GLY A 91 23.59 8.04 46.92
CA GLY A 91 22.16 7.91 47.18
C GLY A 91 21.27 8.99 46.54
N VAL A 92 21.80 9.76 45.61
CA VAL A 92 21.04 10.80 44.91
C VAL A 92 19.99 10.14 44.05
N GLU A 93 18.73 10.59 44.16
CA GLU A 93 17.63 10.18 43.28
C GLU A 93 17.85 10.78 41.90
N ILE A 94 17.82 9.92 40.87
CA ILE A 94 18.04 10.29 39.48
C ILE A 94 16.70 10.59 38.85
N PRO A 95 16.55 11.72 38.15
CA PRO A 95 15.31 12.04 37.46
C PRO A 95 15.06 11.07 36.32
N ILE A 96 13.80 10.70 36.14
CA ILE A 96 13.32 9.84 35.05
C ILE A 96 12.48 10.68 34.13
N ASP A 97 12.81 10.66 32.82
CA ASP A 97 12.05 11.32 31.78
C ASP A 97 10.96 10.36 31.25
N TYR A 98 9.73 10.81 31.34
CA TYR A 98 8.54 10.08 30.87
C TYR A 98 7.99 10.65 29.55
N ALA A 99 8.66 11.58 28.88
CA ALA A 99 8.14 12.33 27.74
C ALA A 99 7.83 11.47 26.50
N ASN A 100 8.46 10.30 26.40
CA ASN A 100 8.28 9.41 25.23
C ASN A 100 7.25 8.30 25.48
N VAL A 101 6.42 8.46 26.45
CA VAL A 101 5.38 7.48 26.74
C VAL A 101 4.03 8.03 26.33
N PRO A 102 3.32 7.36 25.42
CA PRO A 102 1.97 7.75 25.05
C PRO A 102 1.03 7.58 26.26
N GLY A 103 0.31 8.62 26.60
CA GLY A 103 -0.69 8.61 27.66
C GLY A 103 -0.22 9.17 29.01
N THR A 104 -1.16 9.45 29.88
CA THR A 104 -0.93 10.06 31.20
C THR A 104 -0.57 9.06 32.30
N ASN A 105 -0.65 7.74 32.04
CA ASN A 105 -0.55 6.70 33.07
C ASN A 105 0.41 5.57 32.72
N LEU A 106 1.69 5.90 32.60
CA LEU A 106 2.80 4.93 32.62
C LEU A 106 2.75 3.92 33.75
N ALA A 107 2.18 4.37 34.83
CA ALA A 107 2.05 3.58 36.02
C ALA A 107 1.15 2.35 35.84
N GLU A 108 0.23 2.34 34.88
CA GLU A 108 -0.81 1.30 34.84
C GLU A 108 -0.28 -0.10 34.54
N TYR A 109 0.67 -0.23 33.60
CA TYR A 109 1.30 -1.52 33.34
C TYR A 109 2.13 -2.02 34.53
N LEU A 110 2.81 -1.12 35.24
CA LEU A 110 3.69 -1.45 36.36
C LEU A 110 2.97 -1.47 37.72
N ILE A 111 1.68 -1.13 37.80
CA ILE A 111 0.89 -1.29 39.02
C ILE A 111 0.86 -2.76 39.43
N HIS A 112 1.22 -3.02 40.67
CA HIS A 112 1.27 -4.36 41.22
C HIS A 112 0.90 -4.37 42.71
N THR A 113 0.50 -5.51 43.20
CA THR A 113 0.21 -5.71 44.64
C THR A 113 1.34 -6.41 45.36
N ASN A 114 2.05 -7.28 44.65
CA ASN A 114 3.20 -8.01 45.18
C ASN A 114 4.44 -7.75 44.30
N ALA A 115 5.58 -7.52 44.92
CA ALA A 115 6.85 -7.29 44.23
C ALA A 115 7.25 -8.41 43.25
N ASP A 116 6.78 -9.64 43.45
CA ASP A 116 7.07 -10.79 42.58
C ASP A 116 6.30 -10.78 41.25
N GLU A 117 5.30 -9.92 41.12
CA GLU A 117 4.56 -9.70 39.87
C GLU A 117 5.41 -8.97 38.84
N ILE A 118 6.34 -8.13 39.28
CA ILE A 118 7.24 -7.38 38.40
C ILE A 118 8.56 -8.13 38.22
N GLN A 119 8.95 -8.34 36.97
CA GLN A 119 10.23 -8.92 36.58
C GLN A 119 11.07 -7.89 35.82
N PRO A 120 12.03 -7.26 36.47
CA PRO A 120 13.02 -6.42 35.81
C PRO A 120 14.15 -7.29 35.24
N LEU A 121 14.60 -6.94 34.05
CA LEU A 121 15.79 -7.50 33.42
C LEU A 121 16.63 -6.34 32.84
N THR A 122 17.82 -6.17 33.39
CA THR A 122 18.76 -5.15 32.92
C THR A 122 19.79 -5.79 31.99
N ILE A 123 19.91 -5.24 30.80
CA ILE A 123 20.92 -5.60 29.80
C ILE A 123 21.63 -4.32 29.39
N ASN A 124 22.91 -4.22 29.67
CA ASN A 124 23.69 -3.00 29.50
C ASN A 124 23.03 -1.79 30.20
N GLU A 125 22.67 -0.76 29.44
CA GLU A 125 22.05 0.47 29.93
C GLU A 125 20.52 0.46 29.89
N THR A 126 19.90 -0.66 29.49
CA THR A 126 18.46 -0.77 29.35
C THR A 126 17.89 -1.80 30.30
N THR A 127 16.87 -1.39 31.06
CA THR A 127 16.09 -2.29 31.93
C THR A 127 14.70 -2.51 31.32
N PHE A 128 14.37 -3.75 31.06
CA PHE A 128 13.06 -4.19 30.60
C PHE A 128 12.22 -4.60 31.79
N PHE A 129 10.95 -4.24 31.79
CA PHE A 129 10.00 -4.61 32.83
C PHE A 129 8.89 -5.48 32.27
N ALA A 130 8.66 -6.62 32.88
CA ALA A 130 7.51 -7.47 32.61
C ALA A 130 6.62 -7.59 33.84
N ASN A 131 5.32 -7.35 33.68
CA ASN A 131 4.32 -7.60 34.71
C ASN A 131 3.65 -8.96 34.41
N ARG A 132 3.79 -9.92 35.33
CA ARG A 132 3.25 -11.29 35.17
C ARG A 132 1.74 -11.37 35.23
N ASN A 133 1.09 -10.39 35.82
CA ASN A 133 -0.35 -10.35 36.01
C ASN A 133 -1.08 -9.53 34.94
N LYS A 134 -0.33 -8.87 34.04
CA LYS A 134 -0.92 -8.15 32.90
C LYS A 134 -0.57 -8.83 31.58
N THR A 135 -1.61 -9.22 30.87
CA THR A 135 -1.45 -9.71 29.49
C THR A 135 -1.23 -8.54 28.57
N VAL A 136 -0.17 -8.61 27.76
CA VAL A 136 0.12 -7.59 26.74
C VAL A 136 -0.95 -7.70 25.66
N THR A 137 -1.55 -6.58 25.30
CA THR A 137 -2.56 -6.48 24.26
C THR A 137 -2.20 -5.39 23.25
N LEU A 138 -2.65 -5.56 22.03
CA LEU A 138 -2.58 -4.52 21.02
C LEU A 138 -3.74 -3.55 21.21
N LYS A 139 -3.57 -2.32 20.74
CA LYS A 139 -4.65 -1.32 20.75
C LYS A 139 -5.85 -1.80 19.96
N THR A 140 -7.04 -1.40 20.38
CA THR A 140 -8.30 -1.74 19.70
C THR A 140 -8.84 -0.59 18.88
N ASP A 141 -8.29 0.61 19.03
CA ASP A 141 -8.73 1.79 18.30
C ASP A 141 -8.49 1.63 16.80
N SER A 142 -9.47 1.96 16.00
CA SER A 142 -9.42 1.85 14.54
C SER A 142 -8.26 2.65 13.91
N ILE A 143 -7.86 3.75 14.58
CA ILE A 143 -6.79 4.63 14.14
C ILE A 143 -5.40 3.98 14.22
N ASP A 144 -5.19 3.08 15.16
CA ASP A 144 -3.93 2.38 15.38
C ASP A 144 -3.85 1.04 14.64
N LYS A 145 -4.95 0.63 14.02
CA LYS A 145 -5.03 -0.61 13.25
C LYS A 145 -4.64 -0.39 11.79
N THR A 146 -4.07 -1.41 11.18
CA THR A 146 -4.00 -1.47 9.73
C THR A 146 -5.42 -1.40 9.16
N PRO A 147 -5.70 -0.51 8.19
CA PRO A 147 -7.03 -0.41 7.62
C PRO A 147 -7.54 -1.76 7.15
N VAL A 148 -8.84 -2.02 7.35
CA VAL A 148 -9.48 -3.20 6.78
C VAL A 148 -9.42 -3.15 5.25
N LEU A 149 -9.31 -4.31 4.63
CA LEU A 149 -9.39 -4.39 3.17
C LEU A 149 -10.81 -3.97 2.75
N VAL A 150 -10.87 -2.97 1.90
CA VAL A 150 -12.11 -2.50 1.28
C VAL A 150 -12.15 -2.96 -0.18
N ASN A 151 -13.33 -2.89 -0.80
CA ASN A 151 -13.45 -3.21 -2.23
C ASN A 151 -12.88 -2.06 -3.05
N GLU A 152 -11.58 -2.06 -3.23
CA GLU A 152 -10.86 -1.05 -3.98
C GLU A 152 -9.89 -1.68 -5.00
N ALA A 153 -9.59 -0.91 -6.04
CA ALA A 153 -8.58 -1.24 -7.02
C ALA A 153 -7.87 0.03 -7.49
N PHE A 154 -6.63 -0.11 -7.90
CA PHE A 154 -5.88 0.96 -8.53
C PHE A 154 -5.43 0.52 -9.92
N VAL A 155 -5.74 1.36 -10.92
CA VAL A 155 -5.34 1.17 -12.31
C VAL A 155 -4.26 2.18 -12.64
N SER A 156 -3.05 1.72 -12.88
CA SER A 156 -1.92 2.56 -13.28
C SER A 156 -1.74 2.55 -14.80
N LEU A 157 -1.43 3.70 -15.37
CA LEU A 157 -1.07 3.83 -16.77
C LEU A 157 0.43 3.51 -16.93
N LYS A 158 0.75 2.38 -17.58
CA LYS A 158 2.14 1.94 -17.78
C LYS A 158 2.76 2.56 -19.02
N THR A 159 2.00 2.66 -20.11
CA THR A 159 2.49 3.15 -21.39
C THR A 159 1.45 4.03 -22.07
N ILE A 160 1.88 5.17 -22.55
CA ILE A 160 1.10 6.06 -23.42
C ILE A 160 1.49 5.73 -24.84
N ALA A 161 0.53 5.31 -25.66
CA ALA A 161 0.80 4.96 -27.03
C ALA A 161 -0.33 5.42 -27.94
N TYR A 162 0.06 6.12 -29.01
CA TYR A 162 -0.84 6.50 -30.05
C TYR A 162 -1.41 5.27 -30.77
N GLY A 163 -2.68 5.33 -31.11
CA GLY A 163 -3.31 4.24 -31.82
C GLY A 163 -3.68 3.01 -30.97
N LYS A 164 -3.39 3.01 -29.68
CA LYS A 164 -3.74 1.91 -28.79
C LYS A 164 -5.10 2.14 -28.13
N GLN A 165 -5.66 1.04 -27.61
CA GLN A 165 -6.89 1.06 -26.84
C GLN A 165 -6.59 0.63 -25.42
N TYR A 166 -7.29 1.24 -24.48
CA TYR A 166 -7.17 0.99 -23.05
C TYR A 166 -8.48 0.35 -22.55
N PRO A 167 -8.65 -0.97 -22.73
CA PRO A 167 -9.85 -1.67 -22.28
C PRO A 167 -9.76 -2.00 -20.80
N LEU A 168 -10.87 -1.80 -20.11
CA LEU A 168 -11.03 -2.12 -18.72
C LEU A 168 -12.39 -2.78 -18.50
N ASP A 169 -12.40 -4.05 -18.11
CA ASP A 169 -13.61 -4.77 -17.76
C ASP A 169 -13.85 -4.64 -16.26
N VAL A 170 -14.95 -4.01 -15.88
CA VAL A 170 -15.38 -3.85 -14.48
C VAL A 170 -16.72 -4.56 -14.32
N PHE A 171 -16.80 -5.49 -13.38
CA PHE A 171 -17.99 -6.33 -13.24
C PHE A 171 -18.21 -6.82 -11.80
N ASP A 172 -19.48 -7.02 -11.46
CA ASP A 172 -19.87 -7.73 -10.25
C ASP A 172 -19.47 -9.21 -10.36
N PRO A 173 -18.71 -9.79 -9.41
CA PRO A 173 -18.28 -11.18 -9.46
C PRO A 173 -19.41 -12.19 -9.44
N THR A 174 -20.57 -11.83 -8.90
CA THR A 174 -21.72 -12.71 -8.72
C THR A 174 -22.79 -12.54 -9.77
N ASN A 175 -22.89 -11.36 -10.38
CA ASN A 175 -23.99 -11.01 -11.28
C ASN A 175 -23.48 -10.26 -12.53
N HIS A 176 -22.77 -10.97 -13.39
CA HIS A 176 -22.22 -10.41 -14.62
C HIS A 176 -22.65 -11.22 -15.83
N SER A 177 -22.94 -10.52 -16.93
CA SER A 177 -23.15 -11.14 -18.23
C SER A 177 -21.86 -11.13 -19.05
N THR A 178 -21.71 -12.14 -19.91
CA THR A 178 -20.63 -12.21 -20.88
C THR A 178 -21.20 -12.17 -22.29
N VAL A 179 -20.45 -11.57 -23.19
CA VAL A 179 -20.73 -11.61 -24.64
C VAL A 179 -19.57 -12.27 -25.35
N THR A 180 -19.87 -13.09 -26.35
CA THR A 180 -18.86 -13.66 -27.24
C THR A 180 -18.91 -12.93 -28.56
N TYR A 181 -17.80 -12.45 -29.04
CA TYR A 181 -17.66 -11.78 -30.31
C TYR A 181 -16.39 -12.24 -31.03
N ASN A 182 -16.39 -12.14 -32.37
CA ASN A 182 -15.20 -12.39 -33.16
C ASN A 182 -14.33 -11.13 -33.25
N ARG A 183 -13.04 -11.29 -33.14
CA ARG A 183 -12.03 -10.23 -33.26
C ARG A 183 -11.08 -10.57 -34.39
N ALA A 184 -10.84 -9.65 -35.30
CA ALA A 184 -9.82 -9.81 -36.32
C ALA A 184 -8.44 -9.92 -35.68
N THR A 185 -7.66 -10.88 -36.15
CA THR A 185 -6.26 -11.11 -35.72
C THR A 185 -5.26 -10.77 -36.79
N SER A 186 -5.69 -10.73 -38.06
CA SER A 186 -4.91 -10.23 -39.19
C SER A 186 -5.80 -9.63 -40.27
N ILE A 187 -5.26 -8.68 -40.99
CA ILE A 187 -5.88 -7.99 -42.11
C ILE A 187 -4.88 -7.87 -43.27
N GLU A 188 -5.38 -7.67 -44.47
CA GLU A 188 -4.60 -7.43 -45.66
C GLU A 188 -5.31 -6.38 -46.51
N ALA A 189 -4.56 -5.46 -47.13
CA ALA A 189 -5.09 -4.56 -48.13
C ALA A 189 -5.02 -5.23 -49.49
N GLU A 190 -6.11 -5.13 -50.30
CA GLU A 190 -6.11 -5.62 -51.67
C GLU A 190 -5.23 -4.69 -52.53
N GLU A 191 -4.50 -5.30 -53.47
CA GLU A 191 -3.56 -4.60 -54.35
C GLU A 191 -4.28 -3.69 -55.36
N ASP A 192 -5.53 -4.00 -55.70
CA ASP A 192 -6.32 -3.22 -56.64
C ASP A 192 -6.85 -1.94 -55.99
N VAL A 193 -6.36 -0.81 -56.48
CA VAL A 193 -6.85 0.51 -56.11
C VAL A 193 -7.83 0.99 -57.19
N ASP A 194 -9.07 1.22 -56.78
CA ASP A 194 -10.07 1.77 -57.72
C ASP A 194 -9.79 3.26 -57.99
N THR A 195 -9.39 3.57 -59.20
CA THR A 195 -9.09 4.90 -59.69
C THR A 195 -10.18 5.49 -60.60
N SER A 196 -11.30 4.78 -60.80
CA SER A 196 -12.33 5.12 -61.79
C SER A 196 -13.03 6.47 -61.59
N GLY A 197 -12.94 7.04 -60.37
CA GLY A 197 -13.57 8.32 -60.01
C GLY A 197 -12.65 9.55 -60.07
N ILE A 198 -11.38 9.41 -60.46
CA ILE A 198 -10.37 10.48 -60.32
C ILE A 198 -9.87 10.91 -61.71
N SER A 199 -10.19 12.15 -62.09
CA SER A 199 -9.71 12.71 -63.37
C SER A 199 -8.26 13.20 -63.26
N GLY A 200 -7.39 12.77 -64.20
CA GLY A 200 -6.00 13.22 -64.25
C GLY A 200 -4.99 12.38 -63.48
N TYR A 201 -5.35 11.17 -63.16
CA TYR A 201 -4.49 10.21 -62.46
C TYR A 201 -3.49 9.55 -63.45
N SER A 202 -2.20 9.63 -63.16
CA SER A 202 -1.16 8.87 -63.85
C SER A 202 -0.78 7.63 -63.05
N ASN A 203 -0.49 6.49 -63.70
CA ASN A 203 -0.15 5.22 -63.06
C ASN A 203 1.07 5.26 -62.12
N ASP A 204 1.85 6.39 -62.14
CA ASP A 204 3.02 6.57 -61.28
C ASP A 204 2.69 6.97 -59.83
N GLY A 205 1.43 7.12 -59.48
CA GLY A 205 1.00 7.63 -58.19
C GLY A 205 -0.09 6.87 -57.46
N GLN A 206 -0.19 5.55 -57.61
CA GLN A 206 -1.26 4.73 -57.02
C GLN A 206 -1.48 4.91 -55.51
N CYS A 207 -0.50 5.43 -54.82
CA CYS A 207 -0.60 5.72 -53.37
C CYS A 207 -0.56 7.20 -53.00
N GLU A 208 -0.69 8.09 -53.96
CA GLU A 208 -0.64 9.52 -53.69
C GLU A 208 -1.78 9.96 -52.76
N GLY A 209 -1.43 10.37 -51.57
CA GLY A 209 -2.38 10.70 -50.52
C GLY A 209 -2.72 9.56 -49.57
N MET A 210 -2.13 8.37 -49.75
CA MET A 210 -2.18 7.27 -48.79
C MET A 210 -0.98 7.27 -47.86
N GLY A 211 -0.53 8.41 -47.36
CA GLY A 211 0.50 8.45 -46.33
C GLY A 211 0.11 7.62 -45.10
N ARG A 212 1.02 7.44 -44.18
CA ARG A 212 0.79 6.73 -42.91
C ARG A 212 -0.41 7.30 -42.17
N HIS A 213 -1.57 6.68 -42.28
CA HIS A 213 -2.80 7.09 -41.63
C HIS A 213 -3.33 6.00 -40.72
N ILE A 214 -3.67 6.36 -39.51
CA ILE A 214 -4.39 5.46 -38.62
C ILE A 214 -5.88 5.55 -38.93
N VAL A 215 -6.46 4.45 -39.29
CA VAL A 215 -7.87 4.32 -39.60
C VAL A 215 -8.60 3.78 -38.40
N THR A 216 -9.45 4.62 -37.83
CA THR A 216 -10.34 4.26 -36.72
C THR A 216 -11.78 4.36 -37.22
N PRO A 217 -12.59 3.32 -37.04
CA PRO A 217 -13.95 3.32 -37.56
C PRO A 217 -14.90 4.26 -36.81
N THR A 218 -15.53 5.27 -37.47
CA THR A 218 -16.75 5.95 -36.99
C THR A 218 -17.91 5.74 -37.95
N SER A 219 -19.12 6.03 -37.48
CA SER A 219 -20.37 5.86 -38.23
C SER A 219 -20.68 6.96 -39.25
N THR A 220 -19.76 7.89 -39.53
CA THR A 220 -20.03 8.99 -40.45
C THR A 220 -18.90 9.16 -41.47
N ASN A 221 -19.27 9.09 -42.73
CA ASN A 221 -18.46 9.32 -43.93
C ASN A 221 -17.86 10.72 -43.94
N SER A 222 -16.64 10.89 -43.48
CA SER A 222 -15.87 12.11 -43.76
C SER A 222 -14.40 11.90 -43.38
N GLY A 223 -13.55 11.61 -44.37
CA GLY A 223 -12.08 11.85 -44.31
C GLY A 223 -11.20 11.07 -43.33
N THR A 224 -11.77 10.47 -42.32
CA THR A 224 -11.15 9.54 -41.37
C THR A 224 -12.08 8.35 -41.25
N SER A 225 -11.77 7.29 -41.99
CA SER A 225 -12.69 6.12 -42.12
C SER A 225 -12.72 5.31 -40.83
N TYR A 226 -13.88 5.28 -40.26
CA TYR A 226 -14.24 4.32 -39.22
C TYR A 226 -14.96 3.15 -39.85
N MET A 227 -14.56 1.94 -39.50
CA MET A 227 -15.19 0.75 -40.05
C MET A 227 -16.43 0.37 -39.25
N ASN A 228 -17.60 0.81 -39.71
CA ASN A 228 -18.86 0.17 -39.42
C ASN A 228 -19.20 -0.80 -40.55
N GLY A 229 -18.79 -2.03 -40.38
CA GLY A 229 -19.14 -3.09 -41.30
C GLY A 229 -20.49 -3.69 -40.99
N GLY A 230 -21.59 -2.94 -41.14
CA GLY A 230 -22.93 -3.47 -40.91
C GLY A 230 -23.30 -3.75 -39.43
N THR A 231 -24.51 -4.25 -39.20
CA THR A 231 -25.01 -4.55 -37.84
C THR A 231 -24.14 -5.59 -37.14
N GLY A 232 -23.55 -5.20 -35.98
CA GLY A 232 -22.78 -6.06 -35.10
C GLY A 232 -21.25 -6.02 -35.28
N LYS A 233 -20.71 -5.16 -36.15
CA LYS A 233 -19.27 -4.97 -36.33
C LYS A 233 -18.85 -3.60 -35.85
N SER A 234 -17.87 -3.55 -35.00
CA SER A 234 -17.37 -2.30 -34.42
C SER A 234 -15.88 -2.36 -34.15
N ASN A 235 -15.28 -1.19 -33.97
CA ASN A 235 -14.00 -1.02 -33.30
C ASN A 235 -12.75 -1.63 -33.98
N LEU A 236 -12.79 -1.99 -35.25
CA LEU A 236 -11.58 -2.38 -35.97
C LEU A 236 -10.70 -1.14 -36.20
N ARG A 237 -9.41 -1.25 -35.89
CA ARG A 237 -8.44 -0.19 -36.12
C ARG A 237 -7.21 -0.73 -36.81
N TYR A 238 -6.76 0.00 -37.81
CA TYR A 238 -5.58 -0.36 -38.56
C TYR A 238 -4.86 0.90 -39.08
N GLU A 239 -3.60 0.69 -39.42
CA GLU A 239 -2.78 1.70 -40.09
C GLU A 239 -2.68 1.38 -41.55
N MET A 240 -2.96 2.37 -42.40
CA MET A 240 -2.70 2.28 -43.84
C MET A 240 -1.35 2.91 -44.13
N ASP A 241 -0.53 2.22 -44.87
CA ASP A 241 0.76 2.71 -45.35
C ASP A 241 0.91 2.33 -46.81
N CYS A 242 1.62 3.13 -47.57
CA CYS A 242 1.95 2.83 -48.94
C CYS A 242 3.45 2.57 -49.06
N ARG A 243 3.80 1.35 -49.47
CA ARG A 243 5.19 0.94 -49.62
C ARG A 243 5.49 0.60 -51.06
N CYS A 244 6.69 1.04 -51.52
CA CYS A 244 7.26 0.52 -52.76
C CYS A 244 7.68 -0.93 -52.56
N THR A 245 7.12 -1.83 -53.32
CA THR A 245 7.64 -3.18 -53.52
C THR A 245 8.54 -3.18 -54.75
N PRO A 246 9.87 -3.29 -54.61
CA PRO A 246 10.70 -3.48 -55.80
C PRO A 246 10.39 -4.86 -56.39
N VAL A 247 9.74 -4.86 -57.54
CA VAL A 247 9.55 -6.09 -58.34
C VAL A 247 10.81 -6.25 -59.20
N PRO A 248 11.64 -7.29 -59.02
CA PRO A 248 12.74 -7.53 -59.92
C PRO A 248 12.16 -8.00 -61.27
N GLN A 249 12.15 -7.15 -62.26
CA GLN A 249 11.88 -7.60 -63.64
C GLN A 249 13.08 -8.38 -64.16
N LEU A 250 12.95 -9.69 -64.16
CA LEU A 250 13.85 -10.60 -64.86
C LEU A 250 13.67 -10.45 -66.37
N GLY A 251 14.52 -9.66 -67.04
CA GLY A 251 14.68 -9.70 -68.49
C GLY A 251 14.45 -8.44 -69.29
N SER A 252 14.32 -7.27 -68.69
CA SER A 252 14.25 -5.99 -69.42
C SER A 252 15.62 -5.34 -69.49
N THR A 253 16.08 -5.00 -70.71
CA THR A 253 17.31 -4.24 -70.97
C THR A 253 17.13 -2.72 -70.79
N ASN A 254 15.97 -2.26 -70.38
CA ASN A 254 15.70 -0.90 -69.97
C ASN A 254 15.57 -0.84 -68.43
N ASN A 255 16.32 0.01 -67.81
CA ASN A 255 16.27 0.35 -66.36
C ASN A 255 14.98 1.14 -66.00
N SER A 256 13.82 0.64 -66.36
CA SER A 256 12.57 1.13 -65.78
C SER A 256 12.23 0.25 -64.58
N TYR A 257 12.53 0.76 -63.37
CA TYR A 257 11.94 0.27 -62.15
C TYR A 257 10.46 0.57 -62.24
N ASP A 258 9.63 -0.44 -62.40
CA ASP A 258 8.19 -0.33 -62.19
C ASP A 258 8.00 -0.34 -60.67
N ASP A 259 8.11 0.84 -60.07
CA ASP A 259 7.86 1.04 -58.66
C ASP A 259 6.34 0.97 -58.43
N SER A 260 5.79 -0.22 -58.36
CA SER A 260 4.39 -0.40 -57.99
C SER A 260 4.26 -0.11 -56.49
N TYR A 261 3.71 1.03 -56.18
CA TYR A 261 3.33 1.37 -54.82
C TYR A 261 2.08 0.60 -54.44
N GLN A 262 2.19 -0.29 -53.47
CA GLN A 262 1.08 -1.09 -52.97
C GLN A 262 0.60 -0.60 -51.61
N PRO A 263 -0.72 -0.55 -51.39
CA PRO A 263 -1.29 -0.27 -50.10
C PRO A 263 -1.06 -1.43 -49.12
N HIS A 264 -0.61 -1.12 -47.94
CA HIS A 264 -0.46 -2.08 -46.83
C HIS A 264 -1.34 -1.67 -45.67
N ALA A 265 -2.02 -2.64 -45.06
CA ALA A 265 -2.81 -2.44 -43.86
C ALA A 265 -2.19 -3.19 -42.70
N PHE A 266 -1.91 -2.48 -41.59
CA PHE A 266 -1.34 -3.05 -40.39
C PHE A 266 -2.38 -3.01 -39.27
N LEU A 267 -2.80 -4.16 -38.79
CA LEU A 267 -3.78 -4.26 -37.73
C LEU A 267 -3.23 -3.67 -36.43
N GLN A 268 -3.95 -2.70 -35.89
CA GLN A 268 -3.68 -2.11 -34.57
C GLN A 268 -4.59 -2.71 -33.51
N PHE A 269 -5.87 -2.89 -33.83
CA PHE A 269 -6.86 -3.55 -32.98
C PHE A 269 -7.94 -4.23 -33.80
N GLY A 270 -8.24 -5.48 -33.45
CA GLY A 270 -9.09 -6.37 -34.27
C GLY A 270 -10.60 -6.13 -34.17
N GLY A 271 -11.04 -5.15 -33.41
CA GLY A 271 -12.46 -4.82 -33.27
C GLY A 271 -13.33 -5.93 -32.70
N GLU A 272 -14.63 -5.80 -32.90
CA GLU A 272 -15.65 -6.75 -32.45
C GLU A 272 -16.60 -7.10 -33.62
N GLY A 273 -16.99 -8.36 -33.70
CA GLY A 273 -17.89 -8.86 -34.75
C GLY A 273 -17.23 -9.10 -36.10
N TRP A 274 -15.91 -9.00 -36.21
CA TRP A 274 -15.17 -9.16 -37.45
C TRP A 274 -14.76 -10.61 -37.66
N THR A 275 -15.10 -11.15 -38.85
CA THR A 275 -14.79 -12.52 -39.23
C THR A 275 -13.91 -12.56 -40.48
N THR A 276 -13.24 -13.68 -40.71
CA THR A 276 -12.45 -13.91 -41.93
C THR A 276 -13.30 -13.67 -43.18
N ASN A 277 -12.74 -12.98 -44.16
CA ASN A 277 -13.34 -12.49 -45.39
C ASN A 277 -14.25 -11.25 -45.26
N ASP A 278 -14.41 -10.70 -44.07
CA ASP A 278 -15.02 -9.37 -43.94
C ASP A 278 -14.12 -8.32 -44.58
N THR A 279 -14.71 -7.40 -45.31
CA THR A 279 -13.98 -6.34 -46.02
C THR A 279 -14.44 -4.95 -45.57
N HIS A 280 -13.55 -4.01 -45.74
CA HIS A 280 -13.81 -2.59 -45.55
C HIS A 280 -13.14 -1.79 -46.67
N THR A 281 -13.85 -0.84 -47.24
CA THR A 281 -13.29 0.05 -48.25
C THR A 281 -12.65 1.25 -47.56
N TYR A 282 -11.34 1.36 -47.68
CA TYR A 282 -10.60 2.56 -47.30
C TYR A 282 -10.65 3.57 -48.43
N THR A 283 -10.93 4.82 -48.11
CA THR A 283 -10.88 5.93 -49.06
C THR A 283 -9.84 6.95 -48.58
N SER A 284 -8.83 7.20 -49.39
CA SER A 284 -7.80 8.19 -49.11
C SER A 284 -8.35 9.61 -49.17
N VAL A 285 -7.58 10.59 -48.64
CA VAL A 285 -7.94 12.02 -48.72
C VAL A 285 -8.06 12.54 -50.18
N LYS A 286 -7.48 11.84 -51.14
CA LYS A 286 -7.62 12.14 -52.59
C LYS A 286 -8.69 11.34 -53.29
N GLY A 287 -9.45 10.51 -52.56
CA GLY A 287 -10.54 9.71 -53.10
C GLY A 287 -10.14 8.35 -53.64
N LEU A 288 -8.88 7.92 -53.51
CA LEU A 288 -8.43 6.58 -53.86
C LEU A 288 -9.04 5.56 -52.92
N GLN A 289 -9.59 4.45 -53.47
CA GLN A 289 -10.23 3.41 -52.70
C GLN A 289 -9.46 2.09 -52.79
N THR A 290 -9.27 1.43 -51.67
CA THR A 290 -8.78 0.05 -51.60
C THR A 290 -9.60 -0.75 -50.61
N GLN A 291 -9.70 -2.06 -50.80
CA GLN A 291 -10.37 -2.92 -49.83
C GLN A 291 -9.36 -3.45 -48.81
N VAL A 292 -9.73 -3.40 -47.57
CA VAL A 292 -9.02 -4.06 -46.47
C VAL A 292 -9.84 -5.24 -46.02
N LYS A 293 -9.25 -6.42 -46.08
CA LYS A 293 -9.89 -7.69 -45.79
C LYS A 293 -9.36 -8.29 -44.51
N VAL A 294 -10.24 -8.84 -43.68
CA VAL A 294 -9.86 -9.64 -42.50
C VAL A 294 -9.43 -11.03 -42.97
N THR A 295 -8.19 -11.39 -42.75
CA THR A 295 -7.61 -12.68 -43.15
C THR A 295 -7.73 -13.74 -42.06
N SER A 296 -7.77 -13.36 -40.81
CA SER A 296 -8.05 -14.27 -39.69
C SER A 296 -8.76 -13.59 -38.54
N HIS A 297 -9.47 -14.37 -37.72
CA HIS A 297 -10.15 -13.90 -36.52
C HIS A 297 -10.10 -14.92 -35.38
N LEU A 298 -10.36 -14.47 -34.16
CA LEU A 298 -10.47 -15.28 -32.96
C LEU A 298 -11.78 -14.94 -32.23
N ALA A 299 -12.49 -15.98 -31.76
CA ALA A 299 -13.62 -15.78 -30.86
C ALA A 299 -13.14 -15.39 -29.46
N ILE A 300 -13.63 -14.27 -28.95
CA ILE A 300 -13.29 -13.73 -27.63
C ILE A 300 -14.56 -13.66 -26.80
N THR A 301 -14.49 -14.17 -25.59
CA THR A 301 -15.53 -13.97 -24.58
C THR A 301 -15.09 -12.82 -23.66
N ALA A 302 -15.90 -11.78 -23.58
CA ALA A 302 -15.67 -10.63 -22.73
C ALA A 302 -16.88 -10.34 -21.84
N ARG A 303 -16.70 -9.50 -20.84
CA ARG A 303 -17.80 -9.02 -20.00
C ARG A 303 -18.70 -8.08 -20.81
N ALA A 304 -20.00 -8.11 -20.55
CA ALA A 304 -20.94 -7.24 -21.24
C ALA A 304 -20.72 -5.75 -20.93
N ASN A 305 -20.34 -5.44 -19.67
CA ASN A 305 -20.03 -4.09 -19.22
C ASN A 305 -18.53 -3.85 -19.30
N ARG A 306 -18.12 -3.03 -20.25
CA ARG A 306 -16.71 -2.80 -20.56
C ARG A 306 -16.46 -1.31 -20.78
N ALA A 307 -15.53 -0.76 -20.02
CA ALA A 307 -14.99 0.56 -20.29
C ALA A 307 -13.90 0.44 -21.35
N LEU A 308 -14.06 1.14 -22.45
CA LEU A 308 -13.09 1.15 -23.55
C LEU A 308 -12.74 2.58 -23.90
N VAL A 309 -11.47 2.93 -23.76
CA VAL A 309 -10.96 4.24 -24.14
C VAL A 309 -10.02 4.11 -25.33
N ARG A 310 -10.22 5.01 -26.26
CA ARG A 310 -9.36 5.20 -27.42
C ARG A 310 -8.91 6.63 -27.41
N PRO A 311 -7.63 6.90 -27.14
CA PRO A 311 -7.13 8.26 -27.30
C PRO A 311 -7.20 8.64 -28.76
N GLU A 312 -8.09 9.56 -29.07
CA GLU A 312 -8.31 10.07 -30.43
C GLU A 312 -7.53 11.37 -30.60
N PRO A 313 -6.86 11.52 -31.74
CA PRO A 313 -6.29 12.83 -32.06
C PRO A 313 -7.40 13.83 -32.36
N THR A 314 -7.35 15.00 -31.75
CA THR A 314 -8.33 16.07 -31.96
C THR A 314 -8.03 16.94 -33.17
N SER A 315 -6.89 16.72 -33.84
CA SER A 315 -6.46 17.50 -35.03
C SER A 315 -5.57 16.68 -35.95
N SER A 316 -5.29 17.22 -37.15
CA SER A 316 -4.39 16.62 -38.14
C SER A 316 -2.94 16.41 -37.67
N ASN A 317 -2.54 17.00 -36.54
CA ASN A 317 -1.24 16.80 -35.87
C ASN A 317 -1.40 15.92 -34.63
N ALA A 318 -1.86 14.78 -34.82
CA ALA A 318 -2.45 13.84 -33.88
C ALA A 318 -1.51 13.29 -32.81
N GLU A 319 -0.22 13.25 -33.07
CA GLU A 319 0.75 12.63 -32.16
C GLU A 319 0.98 13.45 -30.89
N GLU A 320 0.74 14.76 -30.93
CA GLU A 320 1.01 15.69 -29.83
C GLU A 320 -0.08 15.74 -28.75
N ASN A 321 -1.27 15.18 -29.04
CA ASN A 321 -2.44 15.34 -28.15
C ASN A 321 -2.79 14.13 -27.30
N VAL A 322 -2.01 13.04 -27.36
CA VAL A 322 -2.21 11.87 -26.51
C VAL A 322 -1.47 12.05 -25.20
N SER A 323 -2.19 12.39 -24.14
CA SER A 323 -1.64 12.58 -22.80
C SER A 323 -2.17 11.56 -21.80
N ALA A 324 -1.44 11.34 -20.71
CA ALA A 324 -1.90 10.52 -19.59
C ALA A 324 -3.24 11.03 -19.05
N GLU A 325 -3.37 12.35 -18.91
CA GLU A 325 -4.57 13.00 -18.40
C GLU A 325 -5.80 12.69 -19.26
N SER A 326 -5.68 12.80 -20.59
CA SER A 326 -6.79 12.52 -21.51
C SER A 326 -7.21 11.05 -21.49
N ILE A 327 -6.25 10.12 -21.38
CA ILE A 327 -6.51 8.68 -21.28
C ILE A 327 -7.23 8.35 -19.98
N LEU A 328 -6.72 8.85 -18.84
CA LEU A 328 -7.29 8.59 -17.52
C LEU A 328 -8.68 9.21 -17.38
N ALA A 329 -8.87 10.44 -17.84
CA ALA A 329 -10.18 11.08 -17.89
C ALA A 329 -11.16 10.29 -18.79
N GLY A 330 -10.69 9.80 -19.92
CA GLY A 330 -11.47 8.95 -20.80
C GLY A 330 -11.90 7.64 -20.13
N ILE A 331 -11.00 6.95 -19.44
CA ILE A 331 -11.30 5.72 -18.69
C ILE A 331 -12.33 6.01 -17.59
N LYS A 332 -12.14 7.09 -16.82
CA LYS A 332 -13.11 7.51 -15.81
C LYS A 332 -14.50 7.72 -16.42
N ASN A 333 -14.60 8.51 -17.48
CA ASN A 333 -15.88 8.79 -18.15
C ASN A 333 -16.52 7.50 -18.70
N ALA A 334 -15.72 6.57 -19.22
CA ALA A 334 -16.20 5.30 -19.72
C ALA A 334 -16.75 4.41 -18.58
N ILE A 335 -16.11 4.38 -17.42
CA ILE A 335 -16.60 3.64 -16.23
C ILE A 335 -17.87 4.31 -15.69
N ASP A 336 -17.87 5.63 -15.54
CA ASP A 336 -19.02 6.39 -15.03
C ASP A 336 -20.27 6.22 -15.94
N SER A 337 -20.05 5.93 -17.21
CA SER A 337 -21.14 5.65 -18.17
C SER A 337 -21.75 4.24 -18.04
N ILE A 338 -21.08 3.32 -17.34
CA ILE A 338 -21.61 1.98 -17.08
C ILE A 338 -22.67 2.07 -15.97
N SER A 339 -23.89 1.71 -16.29
CA SER A 339 -25.02 1.79 -15.35
C SER A 339 -24.83 0.83 -14.18
N ASN A 340 -25.21 1.29 -12.97
CA ASN A 340 -25.32 0.49 -11.74
C ASN A 340 -24.02 -0.19 -11.27
N THR A 341 -22.87 0.42 -11.50
CA THR A 341 -21.61 -0.13 -10.98
C THR A 341 -21.42 0.12 -9.47
N GLY A 342 -22.05 1.15 -8.91
CA GLY A 342 -21.81 1.57 -7.52
C GLY A 342 -20.37 2.01 -7.24
N LEU A 343 -19.60 2.26 -8.31
CA LEU A 343 -18.18 2.61 -8.21
C LEU A 343 -17.98 4.11 -8.02
N THR A 344 -17.11 4.45 -7.09
CA THR A 344 -16.50 5.77 -7.00
C THR A 344 -15.17 5.74 -7.75
N VAL A 345 -15.01 6.62 -8.74
CA VAL A 345 -13.85 6.66 -9.63
C VAL A 345 -13.11 7.98 -9.44
N THR A 346 -11.88 7.91 -8.99
CA THR A 346 -11.02 9.09 -8.75
C THR A 346 -9.75 9.00 -9.61
N VAL A 347 -9.52 10.02 -10.45
CA VAL A 347 -8.24 10.15 -11.18
C VAL A 347 -7.20 10.73 -10.23
N ALA A 348 -6.06 10.07 -10.11
CA ALA A 348 -5.01 10.42 -9.17
C ALA A 348 -3.63 10.22 -9.79
N GLY A 349 -2.96 11.32 -10.12
CA GLY A 349 -1.63 11.26 -10.74
C GLY A 349 -1.62 10.45 -12.02
N ASN A 350 -0.86 9.36 -12.05
CA ASN A 350 -0.72 8.46 -13.19
C ASN A 350 -1.69 7.26 -13.19
N GLY A 351 -2.78 7.36 -12.45
CA GLY A 351 -3.71 6.25 -12.32
C GLY A 351 -5.12 6.64 -11.94
N ILE A 352 -5.93 5.63 -11.74
CA ILE A 352 -7.33 5.72 -11.34
C ILE A 352 -7.55 4.83 -10.14
N HIS A 353 -8.07 5.40 -9.08
CA HIS A 353 -8.57 4.67 -7.92
C HIS A 353 -10.05 4.38 -8.08
N LEU A 354 -10.43 3.13 -7.88
CA LEU A 354 -11.81 2.67 -7.87
C LEU A 354 -12.15 2.15 -6.49
N TYR A 355 -13.30 2.54 -5.99
CA TYR A 355 -13.87 2.06 -4.73
C TYR A 355 -15.34 1.69 -4.90
N SER A 356 -15.80 0.66 -4.21
CA SER A 356 -17.21 0.29 -4.11
C SER A 356 -17.54 -0.24 -2.71
N SER A 357 -18.76 0.02 -2.24
CA SER A 357 -19.28 -0.63 -1.04
C SER A 357 -19.54 -2.12 -1.21
N THR A 358 -19.64 -2.59 -2.46
CA THR A 358 -19.85 -4.01 -2.81
C THR A 358 -18.64 -4.57 -3.55
N PRO A 359 -18.37 -5.88 -3.44
CA PRO A 359 -17.29 -6.51 -4.18
C PRO A 359 -17.41 -6.30 -5.69
N PHE A 360 -16.31 -6.02 -6.33
CA PHE A 360 -16.21 -5.95 -7.80
C PHE A 360 -14.89 -6.57 -8.27
N ASN A 361 -14.88 -7.00 -9.53
CA ASN A 361 -13.67 -7.46 -10.20
C ASN A 361 -13.31 -6.51 -11.33
N ILE A 362 -12.01 -6.37 -11.57
CA ILE A 362 -11.46 -5.54 -12.61
C ILE A 362 -10.38 -6.28 -13.37
N THR A 363 -10.44 -6.25 -14.68
CA THR A 363 -9.45 -6.90 -15.55
C THR A 363 -9.18 -6.08 -16.81
N THR A 364 -8.03 -6.30 -17.42
CA THR A 364 -7.68 -5.74 -18.73
C THR A 364 -7.06 -6.80 -19.63
N THR A 365 -7.33 -6.70 -20.93
CA THR A 365 -6.64 -7.50 -21.95
C THR A 365 -5.28 -6.90 -22.33
N GLU A 366 -5.02 -5.64 -21.98
CA GLU A 366 -3.83 -4.89 -22.38
C GLU A 366 -2.92 -4.59 -21.17
N ARG A 367 -2.38 -5.65 -20.56
CA ARG A 367 -1.51 -5.55 -19.36
C ARG A 367 -0.20 -4.77 -19.59
N GLN A 368 0.20 -4.58 -20.85
CA GLN A 368 1.35 -3.76 -21.20
C GLN A 368 1.04 -2.26 -21.12
N LEU A 369 -0.22 -1.88 -21.27
CA LEU A 369 -0.67 -0.49 -21.23
C LEU A 369 -1.18 -0.08 -19.84
N LEU A 370 -1.86 -1.01 -19.16
CA LEU A 370 -2.48 -0.81 -17.85
C LEU A 370 -1.95 -1.82 -16.84
N GLY A 371 -1.55 -1.32 -15.66
CA GLY A 371 -1.34 -2.11 -14.47
C GLY A 371 -2.58 -2.08 -13.61
N ILE A 372 -3.00 -3.21 -13.07
CA ILE A 372 -4.15 -3.30 -12.16
C ILE A 372 -3.69 -3.97 -10.89
N ILE A 373 -3.95 -3.34 -9.77
CA ILE A 373 -3.85 -3.95 -8.45
C ILE A 373 -5.20 -3.86 -7.75
N GLY A 374 -5.55 -4.92 -7.05
CA GLY A 374 -6.64 -4.96 -6.09
C GLY A 374 -6.08 -5.12 -4.68
N ASN A 375 -6.74 -5.93 -3.87
CA ASN A 375 -6.29 -6.24 -2.53
C ASN A 375 -5.11 -7.23 -2.49
N GLU A 376 -4.71 -7.79 -3.63
CA GLU A 376 -3.63 -8.76 -3.76
C GLU A 376 -2.72 -8.42 -4.94
N ALA A 377 -1.42 -8.68 -4.79
CA ALA A 377 -0.40 -8.60 -5.82
C ALA A 377 0.49 -9.86 -5.77
N ASN A 378 1.01 -10.30 -6.92
CA ASN A 378 1.89 -11.47 -6.97
C ASN A 378 3.34 -11.13 -6.64
N ALA A 379 3.73 -9.88 -6.76
CA ALA A 379 5.08 -9.41 -6.44
C ALA A 379 5.04 -7.92 -6.07
N PRO A 380 6.02 -7.43 -5.28
CA PRO A 380 6.15 -6.00 -4.99
C PRO A 380 6.36 -5.15 -6.25
N ASP A 381 6.99 -5.69 -7.27
CA ASP A 381 7.25 -4.99 -8.55
C ASP A 381 5.97 -4.72 -9.36
N ASP A 382 4.86 -5.38 -9.03
CA ASP A 382 3.56 -5.11 -9.63
C ASP A 382 2.87 -3.88 -9.03
N LEU A 383 3.37 -3.39 -7.88
CA LEU A 383 2.77 -2.29 -7.14
C LEU A 383 3.11 -0.94 -7.79
N PRO A 384 2.15 0.00 -7.89
CA PRO A 384 2.39 1.31 -8.47
C PRO A 384 3.23 2.19 -7.52
N PHE A 385 3.98 3.12 -8.10
CA PHE A 385 4.73 4.12 -7.34
C PHE A 385 3.90 5.34 -6.90
N ALA A 386 2.68 5.45 -7.39
CA ALA A 386 1.70 6.46 -6.98
C ALA A 386 0.35 5.78 -6.71
N CYS A 387 -0.22 6.03 -5.55
CA CYS A 387 -1.46 5.39 -5.12
C CYS A 387 -2.17 6.22 -4.05
N ARG A 388 -3.23 5.69 -3.46
CA ARG A 388 -3.93 6.26 -2.31
C ARG A 388 -3.13 6.02 -1.02
N HIS A 389 -2.96 7.07 -0.22
CA HIS A 389 -2.39 6.93 1.13
C HIS A 389 -3.21 5.95 1.97
N GLY A 390 -2.53 5.01 2.62
CA GLY A 390 -3.18 3.97 3.40
C GLY A 390 -3.82 2.84 2.58
N TYR A 391 -3.55 2.73 1.27
CA TYR A 391 -3.94 1.56 0.48
C TYR A 391 -3.20 0.33 1.00
N VAL A 392 -3.92 -0.74 1.27
CA VAL A 392 -3.34 -2.00 1.78
C VAL A 392 -3.44 -3.08 0.72
N CYS A 393 -2.33 -3.75 0.47
CA CYS A 393 -2.24 -4.84 -0.50
C CYS A 393 -1.54 -6.05 0.13
N LYS A 394 -2.12 -7.23 -0.03
CA LYS A 394 -1.48 -8.50 0.32
C LYS A 394 -0.53 -8.91 -0.81
N VAL A 395 0.71 -9.19 -0.50
CA VAL A 395 1.66 -9.77 -1.46
C VAL A 395 1.67 -11.28 -1.26
N VAL A 396 1.23 -12.00 -2.28
CA VAL A 396 1.18 -13.47 -2.29
C VAL A 396 2.48 -13.98 -2.88
N ASN A 397 3.39 -14.43 -2.03
CA ASN A 397 4.77 -14.71 -2.42
C ASN A 397 5.00 -16.16 -2.91
N SER A 398 4.23 -17.09 -2.39
CA SER A 398 4.31 -18.51 -2.75
C SER A 398 2.94 -19.18 -2.61
N GLY A 399 2.87 -20.48 -2.82
CA GLY A 399 1.64 -21.25 -2.55
C GLY A 399 1.38 -21.49 -1.06
N GLU A 400 2.22 -20.96 -0.16
CA GLU A 400 2.13 -21.15 1.29
C GLU A 400 1.73 -19.82 1.95
N ASP A 401 0.59 -19.78 2.62
CA ASP A 401 0.06 -18.58 3.29
C ASP A 401 1.02 -17.95 4.33
N GLN A 402 2.02 -18.71 4.79
CA GLN A 402 3.00 -18.25 5.78
C GLN A 402 4.03 -17.27 5.22
N ASP A 403 4.21 -17.27 3.90
CA ASP A 403 5.15 -16.39 3.20
C ASP A 403 4.48 -15.11 2.68
N ASP A 404 3.17 -14.99 2.88
CA ASP A 404 2.39 -13.83 2.50
C ASP A 404 2.59 -12.70 3.52
N TYR A 405 2.62 -11.47 3.02
CA TYR A 405 2.75 -10.29 3.87
C TYR A 405 1.92 -9.12 3.33
N TYR A 406 1.73 -8.11 4.14
CA TYR A 406 0.93 -6.95 3.79
C TYR A 406 1.80 -5.71 3.64
N LEU A 407 1.50 -4.93 2.62
CA LEU A 407 2.11 -3.64 2.38
C LEU A 407 1.05 -2.54 2.42
N LYS A 408 1.40 -1.42 3.04
CA LYS A 408 0.60 -0.21 3.10
C LYS A 408 1.30 0.91 2.35
N PHE A 409 0.58 1.62 1.51
CA PHE A 409 1.12 2.72 0.74
C PHE A 409 1.13 4.03 1.54
N LYS A 410 2.28 4.69 1.57
CA LYS A 410 2.47 5.97 2.22
C LYS A 410 2.86 7.03 1.19
N VAL A 411 1.99 8.01 1.01
CA VAL A 411 2.25 9.16 0.12
C VAL A 411 3.31 10.06 0.76
N ASN A 412 4.23 10.55 -0.06
CA ASN A 412 5.29 11.47 0.37
C ASN A 412 4.70 12.75 0.98
N ASN A 413 5.28 13.20 2.10
CA ASN A 413 4.86 14.40 2.83
C ASN A 413 3.42 14.34 3.40
N VAL A 414 2.85 13.17 3.54
CA VAL A 414 1.61 12.93 4.28
C VAL A 414 1.98 12.19 5.55
N ASP A 415 1.52 12.69 6.69
CA ASP A 415 1.73 12.02 7.98
C ASP A 415 1.07 10.65 7.97
N GLU A 416 1.67 9.69 8.67
CA GLU A 416 1.13 8.32 8.75
C GLU A 416 -0.28 8.31 9.30
N ASP A 417 -0.56 9.16 10.28
CA ASP A 417 -1.89 9.45 10.78
C ASP A 417 -2.37 10.80 10.22
N ASN A 418 -3.05 10.75 9.07
CA ASN A 418 -3.67 11.92 8.46
C ASN A 418 -5.11 12.15 8.98
N SER A 419 -5.44 11.63 10.15
CA SER A 419 -6.76 11.78 10.76
C SER A 419 -7.03 13.20 11.23
N VAL A 420 -8.26 13.61 11.07
CA VAL A 420 -8.78 14.91 11.53
C VAL A 420 -10.00 14.65 12.40
N THR A 421 -10.04 15.30 13.57
CA THR A 421 -11.17 15.20 14.48
C THR A 421 -12.19 16.33 14.23
N GLY A 422 -13.45 16.02 14.44
CA GLY A 422 -14.55 16.98 14.32
C GLY A 422 -15.76 16.55 15.10
N THR A 423 -16.84 17.32 14.95
CA THR A 423 -18.16 16.95 15.45
C THR A 423 -19.12 16.81 14.29
N TYR A 424 -20.19 16.06 14.48
CA TYR A 424 -21.20 15.92 13.45
C TYR A 424 -22.62 16.06 13.98
N ALA A 425 -23.53 16.42 13.08
CA ALA A 425 -24.97 16.34 13.28
C ALA A 425 -25.60 15.68 12.05
N ARG A 426 -26.43 14.67 12.29
CA ARG A 426 -27.15 13.93 11.27
C ARG A 426 -28.61 14.22 11.30
N SER A 427 -29.21 14.48 10.15
CA SER A 427 -30.64 14.63 9.95
C SER A 427 -31.06 13.85 8.69
N GLY A 428 -31.81 12.80 8.88
CA GLY A 428 -32.13 11.86 7.82
C GLY A 428 -30.86 11.12 7.38
N THR A 429 -30.53 11.12 6.11
CA THR A 429 -29.30 10.59 5.54
C THR A 429 -28.17 11.64 5.44
N THR A 430 -28.48 12.92 5.70
CA THR A 430 -27.46 13.98 5.61
C THR A 430 -26.70 14.08 6.93
N VAL A 431 -25.40 13.91 6.87
CA VAL A 431 -24.48 14.12 7.99
C VAL A 431 -23.69 15.40 7.72
N THR A 432 -23.86 16.39 8.57
CA THR A 432 -23.07 17.63 8.53
C THR A 432 -21.91 17.49 9.51
N ILE A 433 -20.71 17.53 8.99
CA ILE A 433 -19.47 17.45 9.78
C ILE A 433 -18.92 18.87 9.95
N THR A 434 -18.56 19.20 11.20
CA THR A 434 -17.93 20.47 11.57
C THR A 434 -16.48 20.20 11.95
N SER A 435 -15.57 20.78 11.19
CA SER A 435 -14.12 20.68 11.38
C SER A 435 -13.45 21.96 10.86
N ASN A 436 -12.69 22.64 11.70
CA ASN A 436 -12.14 23.96 11.37
C ASN A 436 -11.06 23.83 10.27
N SER A 437 -11.20 24.69 9.25
CA SER A 437 -10.20 24.83 8.16
C SER A 437 -9.78 23.48 7.54
N HIS A 438 -10.74 22.59 7.30
CA HIS A 438 -10.50 21.22 6.87
C HIS A 438 -9.86 21.07 5.47
N GLY A 439 -9.92 22.11 4.62
CA GLY A 439 -9.24 22.12 3.31
C GLY A 439 -9.80 21.14 2.27
N LEU A 440 -11.00 20.61 2.48
CA LEU A 440 -11.68 19.72 1.54
C LEU A 440 -12.42 20.49 0.47
N SER A 441 -12.65 19.85 -0.67
CA SER A 441 -13.44 20.33 -1.80
C SER A 441 -14.62 19.40 -2.08
N ASN A 442 -15.64 19.91 -2.77
CA ASN A 442 -16.76 19.07 -3.21
C ASN A 442 -16.24 17.97 -4.16
N GLY A 443 -16.65 16.74 -3.89
CA GLY A 443 -16.20 15.57 -4.65
C GLY A 443 -14.97 14.87 -4.06
N ASP A 444 -14.29 15.46 -3.07
CA ASP A 444 -13.26 14.75 -2.32
C ASP A 444 -13.86 13.53 -1.62
N THR A 445 -13.05 12.52 -1.40
CA THR A 445 -13.46 11.31 -0.67
C THR A 445 -12.72 11.22 0.66
N LEU A 446 -13.35 10.60 1.64
CA LEU A 446 -12.80 10.37 2.97
C LEU A 446 -13.36 9.10 3.60
N ILE A 447 -12.65 8.59 4.59
CA ILE A 447 -13.12 7.54 5.50
C ILE A 447 -13.50 8.23 6.79
N ALA A 448 -14.71 8.01 7.31
CA ALA A 448 -15.16 8.54 8.61
C ALA A 448 -15.40 7.41 9.60
N ASP A 449 -15.00 7.67 10.84
CA ASP A 449 -15.24 6.87 12.03
C ASP A 449 -16.01 7.75 13.04
N PHE A 450 -17.27 7.41 13.31
CA PHE A 450 -18.14 8.15 14.21
C PHE A 450 -17.99 7.63 15.64
N THR A 451 -17.04 8.16 16.36
CA THR A 451 -16.64 7.71 17.71
C THR A 451 -17.73 7.86 18.78
N SER A 452 -18.82 8.56 18.46
CA SER A 452 -20.04 8.63 19.30
C SER A 452 -21.27 8.92 18.46
N GLY A 453 -22.44 8.54 18.96
CA GLY A 453 -23.67 8.59 18.18
C GLY A 453 -23.91 7.31 17.39
N ASN A 454 -24.60 7.37 16.26
CA ASN A 454 -24.96 6.20 15.46
C ASN A 454 -24.95 6.46 13.94
N ALA A 455 -24.12 7.38 13.46
CA ALA A 455 -23.83 7.48 12.04
C ALA A 455 -22.96 6.30 11.61
N THR A 456 -22.98 5.94 10.35
CA THR A 456 -22.33 4.73 9.83
C THR A 456 -20.87 5.01 9.51
N ASP A 457 -19.98 4.15 9.94
CA ASP A 457 -18.55 4.23 9.61
C ASP A 457 -18.34 3.68 8.20
N GLU A 458 -18.06 4.55 7.25
CA GLU A 458 -17.88 4.17 5.85
C GLU A 458 -17.07 5.20 5.06
N TRP A 459 -16.90 4.93 3.78
CA TRP A 459 -16.36 5.88 2.80
C TRP A 459 -17.44 6.85 2.36
N TYR A 460 -17.06 8.13 2.30
CA TYR A 460 -17.97 9.19 1.94
C TYR A 460 -17.42 10.08 0.85
N THR A 461 -18.32 10.61 0.03
CA THR A 461 -18.04 11.71 -0.88
C THR A 461 -18.50 13.01 -0.26
N VAL A 462 -17.62 13.98 -0.27
CA VAL A 462 -17.83 15.31 0.35
C VAL A 462 -18.69 16.19 -0.54
N ALA A 463 -19.65 16.87 0.07
CA ALA A 463 -20.53 17.83 -0.59
C ALA A 463 -20.77 19.07 0.29
N ASN A 464 -21.32 20.13 -0.29
CA ASN A 464 -21.70 21.37 0.39
C ASN A 464 -20.61 21.96 1.29
N VAL A 465 -19.40 22.04 0.76
CA VAL A 465 -18.20 22.48 1.46
C VAL A 465 -18.26 23.96 1.80
N THR A 466 -17.95 24.30 3.05
CA THR A 466 -17.64 25.65 3.54
C THR A 466 -16.26 25.64 4.18
N THR A 467 -15.80 26.73 4.77
CA THR A 467 -14.50 26.80 5.44
C THR A 467 -14.38 25.80 6.62
N ASN A 468 -15.48 25.57 7.34
CA ASN A 468 -15.48 24.81 8.59
C ASN A 468 -16.50 23.66 8.62
N THR A 469 -17.31 23.50 7.58
CA THR A 469 -18.29 22.43 7.50
C THR A 469 -18.37 21.82 6.13
N PHE A 470 -18.74 20.55 6.08
CA PHE A 470 -19.10 19.84 4.86
C PHE A 470 -20.18 18.81 5.16
N THR A 471 -20.83 18.29 4.14
CA THR A 471 -21.83 17.24 4.29
C THR A 471 -21.39 15.96 3.61
N VAL A 472 -21.86 14.84 4.14
CA VAL A 472 -21.78 13.52 3.52
C VAL A 472 -23.15 12.85 3.61
N THR A 473 -23.39 11.84 2.78
CA THR A 473 -24.65 11.10 2.75
C THR A 473 -24.45 9.73 3.37
N ASP A 474 -25.07 9.50 4.52
CA ASP A 474 -25.05 8.20 5.23
C ASP A 474 -26.01 7.21 4.55
N SER A 475 -25.58 5.96 4.46
CA SER A 475 -26.39 4.85 3.93
C SER A 475 -27.64 4.57 4.75
N ALA A 476 -27.60 4.84 6.06
CA ALA A 476 -28.73 4.74 6.97
C ALA A 476 -29.36 6.10 7.26
N SER A 477 -30.64 6.14 7.65
CA SER A 477 -31.35 7.36 8.02
C SER A 477 -31.52 7.46 9.53
N GLY A 478 -31.39 8.66 10.10
CA GLY A 478 -31.56 8.89 11.53
C GLY A 478 -31.32 10.33 11.94
N THR A 479 -31.49 10.59 13.25
CA THR A 479 -31.18 11.89 13.87
C THR A 479 -30.26 11.62 15.05
N THR A 480 -29.05 12.12 14.97
CA THR A 480 -28.01 11.94 16.00
C THR A 480 -26.93 13.01 15.84
N SER A 481 -26.14 13.17 16.88
CA SER A 481 -24.94 14.01 16.84
C SER A 481 -23.85 13.38 17.69
N GLY A 482 -22.60 13.73 17.43
CA GLY A 482 -21.48 13.19 18.16
C GLY A 482 -20.15 13.68 17.65
N ASN A 483 -19.11 12.92 17.99
CA ASN A 483 -17.76 13.13 17.53
C ASN A 483 -17.46 12.23 16.33
N VAL A 484 -16.60 12.71 15.47
CA VAL A 484 -16.11 11.99 14.30
C VAL A 484 -14.61 12.17 14.14
N THR A 485 -13.94 11.10 13.78
CA THR A 485 -12.58 11.14 13.27
C THR A 485 -12.64 10.74 11.81
N TYR A 486 -12.06 11.53 10.92
CA TYR A 486 -12.07 11.22 9.49
C TYR A 486 -10.68 11.35 8.88
N ARG A 487 -10.44 10.59 7.81
CA ARG A 487 -9.21 10.63 7.03
C ARG A 487 -9.55 10.99 5.59
N PRO A 488 -9.14 12.17 5.12
CA PRO A 488 -9.23 12.50 3.70
C PRO A 488 -8.38 11.54 2.87
N ASN A 489 -8.91 11.04 1.76
CA ASN A 489 -8.10 10.29 0.82
C ASN A 489 -7.07 11.21 0.18
N ARG A 490 -5.81 10.87 0.34
CA ARG A 490 -4.67 11.55 -0.29
C ARG A 490 -4.08 10.63 -1.34
N TYR A 491 -3.75 11.19 -2.47
CA TYR A 491 -3.16 10.48 -3.59
C TYR A 491 -1.85 11.14 -3.97
N GLY A 492 -0.90 10.36 -4.42
CA GLY A 492 0.38 10.88 -4.86
C GLY A 492 1.44 9.81 -4.98
N GLU A 493 2.65 10.24 -5.28
CA GLU A 493 3.83 9.40 -5.24
C GLU A 493 4.19 9.07 -3.80
N GLY A 494 4.73 7.87 -3.58
CA GLY A 494 5.06 7.41 -2.24
C GLY A 494 5.83 6.10 -2.23
N VAL A 495 5.78 5.44 -1.08
CA VAL A 495 6.48 4.18 -0.85
C VAL A 495 5.52 3.15 -0.24
N TRP A 496 5.79 1.89 -0.53
CA TRP A 496 5.13 0.77 0.12
C TRP A 496 5.94 0.35 1.34
N GLU A 497 5.30 0.32 2.49
CA GLU A 497 5.91 -0.08 3.77
C GLU A 497 5.21 -1.34 4.29
N GLU A 498 5.97 -2.25 4.88
CA GLU A 498 5.39 -3.44 5.52
C GLU A 498 4.48 -3.05 6.68
N CYS A 499 3.36 -3.70 6.80
CA CYS A 499 2.37 -3.46 7.85
C CYS A 499 1.82 -4.77 8.41
N ALA A 500 1.12 -4.69 9.54
CA ALA A 500 0.39 -5.82 10.08
C ALA A 500 -0.78 -6.22 9.15
N ALA A 501 -1.32 -7.41 9.34
CA ALA A 501 -2.53 -7.82 8.66
C ALA A 501 -3.70 -6.82 8.93
N PRO A 502 -4.68 -6.72 8.03
CA PRO A 502 -5.83 -5.85 8.22
C PRO A 502 -6.54 -6.07 9.55
N ASP A 503 -7.06 -4.99 10.14
CA ASP A 503 -7.73 -4.95 11.44
C ASP A 503 -6.83 -5.30 12.64
N ILE A 504 -5.52 -5.41 12.45
CA ILE A 504 -4.56 -5.64 13.53
C ILE A 504 -3.82 -4.34 13.83
N ALA A 505 -3.78 -3.95 15.10
CA ALA A 505 -3.00 -2.82 15.55
C ALA A 505 -1.51 -3.16 15.58
N THR A 506 -0.68 -2.20 15.18
CA THR A 506 0.78 -2.29 15.29
C THR A 506 1.31 -1.71 16.59
N LYS A 507 0.46 -1.00 17.34
CA LYS A 507 0.79 -0.38 18.62
C LYS A 507 0.20 -1.18 19.77
N PHE A 508 0.93 -1.22 20.86
CA PHE A 508 0.44 -1.83 22.09
C PHE A 508 -0.55 -0.88 22.81
N ASP A 509 -1.48 -1.47 23.51
CA ASP A 509 -2.32 -0.77 24.45
C ASP A 509 -1.44 -0.15 25.56
N VAL A 510 -1.65 1.14 25.86
CA VAL A 510 -0.82 1.88 26.80
C VAL A 510 -0.87 1.32 28.22
N ASP A 511 -1.98 0.65 28.58
CA ASP A 511 -2.19 0.09 29.90
C ASP A 511 -1.58 -1.31 30.06
N THR A 512 -1.23 -1.95 28.93
CA THR A 512 -0.69 -3.32 28.89
C THR A 512 0.64 -3.43 28.13
N MET A 513 1.15 -2.34 27.58
CA MET A 513 2.37 -2.36 26.77
C MET A 513 3.61 -2.72 27.60
N PRO A 514 4.59 -3.44 27.00
CA PRO A 514 5.90 -3.62 27.62
C PRO A 514 6.63 -2.26 27.79
N ILE A 515 7.28 -2.12 28.93
CA ILE A 515 8.03 -0.89 29.28
C ILE A 515 9.51 -1.20 29.35
N LYS A 516 10.34 -0.30 28.81
CA LYS A 516 11.78 -0.27 28.98
C LYS A 516 12.24 1.08 29.51
N MET A 517 13.27 1.06 30.33
CA MET A 517 13.95 2.24 30.83
C MET A 517 15.39 2.21 30.32
N THR A 518 15.81 3.27 29.67
CA THR A 518 17.16 3.39 29.10
C THR A 518 17.86 4.61 29.68
N ARG A 519 19.14 4.48 29.97
CA ARG A 519 20.00 5.60 30.33
C ARG A 519 20.25 6.47 29.10
N VAL A 520 19.93 7.75 29.17
CA VAL A 520 20.06 8.68 28.03
C VAL A 520 21.33 9.54 28.16
N LEU A 521 21.61 10.01 29.38
CA LEU A 521 22.78 10.84 29.71
C LEU A 521 23.29 10.45 31.08
N PRO A 522 24.54 10.78 31.44
CA PRO A 522 25.02 10.60 32.82
C PRO A 522 24.06 11.23 33.81
N GLY A 523 23.42 10.40 34.64
CA GLY A 523 22.46 10.85 35.63
C GLY A 523 21.05 11.13 35.18
N THR A 524 20.63 10.61 34.01
CA THR A 524 19.22 10.67 33.55
C THR A 524 18.78 9.32 32.96
N PHE A 525 17.53 8.95 33.19
CA PHE A 525 16.91 7.79 32.58
C PHE A 525 15.65 8.20 31.81
N SER A 526 15.38 7.58 30.70
CA SER A 526 14.14 7.73 29.94
C SER A 526 13.35 6.42 29.96
N ILE A 527 12.07 6.52 30.25
CA ILE A 527 11.14 5.39 30.14
C ILE A 527 10.40 5.51 28.82
N ASN A 528 10.39 4.43 28.07
CA ASN A 528 9.72 4.34 26.77
C ASN A 528 8.84 3.10 26.76
N GLY A 529 7.67 3.21 26.12
CA GLY A 529 6.90 2.06 25.68
C GLY A 529 7.60 1.33 24.53
N GLY A 530 7.42 0.04 24.48
CA GLY A 530 8.00 -0.83 23.46
C GLY A 530 7.49 -0.60 22.06
#